data_4a04e7877395daeace7bf4724aeb6d75
#
_entry.id   4a04e7877395daeace7bf4724aeb6d75
#
_cell.length_a   1.000
_cell.length_b   1.000
_cell.length_c   1.000
_cell.angle_alpha   90.00
_cell.angle_beta   90.00
_cell.angle_gamma   90.00
#
_symmetry.space_group_name_H-M   'P 1'
#
loop_
_entity.id
_entity.type
_entity.pdbx_description
1 polymer ?
#
loop_
_entity_poly.entity_id
_entity_poly.type
_entity_poly.pdbx_seq_one_letter_code
_entity_poly.pdbx_strand_id
1 'polypeptide(L)'
;MMKKTVIGLVLALGMASTASLTLALPADFDAKMAARPDADKARDAARKPKESVELLGIKEGWTVVDVSAGGGWFTRVLSAAVGPKGKVLAQFGERALQNNNGQAQKDLAKELGNMEPQFVAMSGIAAGTADAAVTAMNLHDAYNFRGEEAGVAFIKDIYNVLKPGGVAAIIDHEGKQGADNKELHRIGHDTVKQLIEKAGFEIVTDSELLNNPSDDHTKSSSDAALGRSTDQVFFVVRKKA
;
A
#
# COMPACT_ATOMS: atom_id res chain seq x y z
N MET A 1 13.17 46.04 -63.53
CA MET A 1 12.20 45.71 -62.49
C MET A 1 12.40 44.25 -62.04
N MET A 2 13.08 44.01 -60.90
CA MET A 2 13.34 42.70 -60.38
C MET A 2 12.25 42.33 -59.37
N LYS A 3 11.52 41.25 -59.63
CA LYS A 3 10.56 40.69 -58.70
C LYS A 3 11.28 39.83 -57.65
N LYS A 4 11.19 40.24 -56.36
CA LYS A 4 11.70 39.43 -55.26
C LYS A 4 10.60 38.42 -54.83
N THR A 5 10.89 37.16 -54.99
CA THR A 5 10.06 36.04 -54.49
C THR A 5 10.43 35.79 -53.03
N VAL A 6 9.48 35.98 -52.13
CA VAL A 6 9.61 35.64 -50.70
C VAL A 6 9.12 34.20 -50.53
N ILE A 7 10.04 33.30 -50.15
CA ILE A 7 9.69 31.92 -49.76
C ILE A 7 9.43 31.91 -48.29
N GLY A 8 8.16 31.74 -47.92
CA GLY A 8 7.74 31.54 -46.50
C GLY A 8 8.03 30.12 -46.02
N LEU A 9 8.90 30.02 -45.05
CA LEU A 9 9.17 28.74 -44.33
C LEU A 9 8.09 28.50 -43.30
N VAL A 10 7.21 27.53 -43.55
CA VAL A 10 6.21 27.08 -42.57
C VAL A 10 6.89 26.06 -41.63
N LEU A 11 7.17 26.48 -40.39
CA LEU A 11 7.58 25.57 -39.30
C LEU A 11 6.34 24.82 -38.80
N ALA A 12 6.23 23.54 -39.11
CA ALA A 12 5.26 22.66 -38.51
C ALA A 12 5.76 22.27 -37.10
N LEU A 13 5.18 22.86 -36.04
CA LEU A 13 5.36 22.41 -34.67
C LEU A 13 4.66 21.07 -34.54
N GLY A 14 5.42 19.99 -34.52
CA GLY A 14 4.91 18.68 -34.15
C GLY A 14 4.62 18.65 -32.65
N MET A 15 3.32 18.64 -32.26
CA MET A 15 2.91 18.32 -30.90
C MET A 15 3.23 16.86 -30.65
N ALA A 16 4.33 16.59 -29.92
CA ALA A 16 4.58 15.29 -29.34
C ALA A 16 3.52 15.06 -28.23
N SER A 17 2.51 14.28 -28.54
CA SER A 17 1.58 13.77 -27.56
C SER A 17 2.38 12.84 -26.63
N THR A 18 2.68 13.32 -25.42
CA THR A 18 3.17 12.44 -24.35
C THR A 18 1.98 11.59 -23.91
N ALA A 19 1.81 10.43 -24.55
CA ALA A 19 0.95 9.41 -24.01
C ALA A 19 1.49 9.06 -22.61
N SER A 20 0.78 9.45 -21.55
CA SER A 20 0.96 8.87 -20.23
C SER A 20 0.78 7.37 -20.41
N LEU A 21 1.88 6.62 -20.37
CA LEU A 21 1.85 5.17 -20.19
C LEU A 21 1.29 4.93 -18.79
N THR A 22 -0.03 4.82 -18.66
CA THR A 22 -0.64 4.10 -17.55
C THR A 22 -0.07 2.69 -17.64
N LEU A 23 0.90 2.38 -16.77
CA LEU A 23 1.48 1.06 -16.69
C LEU A 23 0.36 0.14 -16.19
N ALA A 24 -0.24 -0.58 -17.12
CA ALA A 24 -1.30 -1.51 -16.83
C ALA A 24 -0.78 -2.64 -15.92
N LEU A 25 -1.63 -3.10 -15.01
CA LEU A 25 -1.40 -4.32 -14.24
C LEU A 25 -1.16 -5.50 -15.19
N PRO A 26 -0.49 -6.59 -14.74
CA PRO A 26 -0.29 -7.80 -15.56
C PRO A 26 -1.59 -8.29 -16.20
N ALA A 27 -1.52 -8.79 -17.43
CA ALA A 27 -2.69 -9.21 -18.19
C ALA A 27 -3.52 -10.33 -17.49
N ASP A 28 -2.88 -11.11 -16.62
CA ASP A 28 -3.51 -12.18 -15.83
C ASP A 28 -3.95 -11.72 -14.43
N PHE A 29 -3.84 -10.40 -14.10
CA PHE A 29 -4.20 -9.87 -12.80
C PHE A 29 -5.63 -10.21 -12.39
N ASP A 30 -6.61 -9.91 -13.23
CA ASP A 30 -8.03 -10.16 -12.92
C ASP A 30 -8.32 -11.66 -12.73
N ALA A 31 -7.67 -12.54 -13.51
CA ALA A 31 -7.79 -14.00 -13.37
C ALA A 31 -7.22 -14.48 -12.02
N LYS A 32 -6.05 -13.97 -11.61
CA LYS A 32 -5.46 -14.25 -10.30
C LYS A 32 -6.31 -13.73 -9.16
N MET A 33 -6.90 -12.54 -9.31
CA MET A 33 -7.81 -11.97 -8.32
C MET A 33 -9.05 -12.85 -8.14
N ALA A 34 -9.63 -13.39 -9.22
CA ALA A 34 -10.78 -14.29 -9.19
C ALA A 34 -10.45 -15.65 -8.56
N ALA A 35 -9.22 -16.14 -8.70
CA ALA A 35 -8.77 -17.43 -8.16
C ALA A 35 -8.48 -17.41 -6.65
N ARG A 36 -8.46 -16.24 -5.99
CA ARG A 36 -8.22 -16.12 -4.55
C ARG A 36 -9.32 -16.81 -3.71
N PRO A 37 -9.02 -17.19 -2.45
CA PRO A 37 -10.02 -17.75 -1.55
C PRO A 37 -11.27 -16.86 -1.42
N ASP A 38 -12.45 -17.46 -1.29
CA ASP A 38 -13.72 -16.72 -1.14
C ASP A 38 -13.70 -15.78 0.08
N ALA A 39 -13.06 -16.20 1.17
CA ALA A 39 -12.88 -15.36 2.36
C ALA A 39 -12.07 -14.08 2.09
N ASP A 40 -11.16 -14.10 1.10
CA ASP A 40 -10.44 -12.91 0.66
C ASP A 40 -11.31 -12.03 -0.22
N LYS A 41 -12.00 -12.64 -1.20
CA LYS A 41 -12.91 -11.94 -2.13
C LYS A 41 -14.06 -11.24 -1.41
N ALA A 42 -14.55 -11.80 -0.30
CA ALA A 42 -15.60 -11.19 0.53
C ALA A 42 -15.18 -9.82 1.12
N ARG A 43 -13.90 -9.48 1.12
CA ARG A 43 -13.38 -8.19 1.62
C ARG A 43 -13.17 -7.16 0.50
N ASP A 44 -13.26 -7.56 -0.75
CA ASP A 44 -12.85 -6.73 -1.89
C ASP A 44 -13.72 -5.49 -2.05
N ALA A 45 -15.02 -5.60 -1.79
CA ALA A 45 -15.92 -4.46 -1.87
C ALA A 45 -15.51 -3.30 -0.94
N ALA A 46 -15.04 -3.62 0.27
CA ALA A 46 -14.58 -2.63 1.26
C ALA A 46 -13.13 -2.18 1.06
N ARG A 47 -12.30 -3.00 0.40
CA ARG A 47 -10.84 -2.78 0.31
C ARG A 47 -10.36 -2.40 -1.09
N LYS A 48 -11.23 -2.51 -2.10
CA LYS A 48 -10.99 -2.10 -3.49
C LYS A 48 -9.57 -2.42 -3.97
N PRO A 49 -9.21 -3.73 -4.02
CA PRO A 49 -7.82 -4.16 -4.19
C PRO A 49 -7.18 -3.68 -5.50
N LYS A 50 -7.93 -3.70 -6.61
CA LYS A 50 -7.42 -3.26 -7.90
C LYS A 50 -7.13 -1.78 -7.90
N GLU A 51 -8.11 -0.99 -7.47
CA GLU A 51 -8.00 0.46 -7.37
C GLU A 51 -6.89 0.87 -6.40
N SER A 52 -6.70 0.11 -5.32
CA SER A 52 -5.65 0.37 -4.33
C SER A 52 -4.24 0.17 -4.91
N VAL A 53 -4.01 -0.90 -5.68
CA VAL A 53 -2.69 -1.12 -6.31
C VAL A 53 -2.45 -0.19 -7.50
N GLU A 54 -3.51 0.20 -8.22
CA GLU A 54 -3.44 1.20 -9.29
C GLU A 54 -3.12 2.59 -8.73
N LEU A 55 -3.76 2.99 -7.62
CA LEU A 55 -3.50 4.26 -6.93
C LEU A 55 -2.05 4.34 -6.41
N LEU A 56 -1.52 3.24 -5.89
CA LEU A 56 -0.12 3.14 -5.47
C LEU A 56 0.86 3.09 -6.65
N GLY A 57 0.36 2.82 -7.86
CA GLY A 57 1.17 2.76 -9.07
C GLY A 57 2.10 1.55 -9.13
N ILE A 58 1.68 0.41 -8.56
CA ILE A 58 2.44 -0.86 -8.60
C ILE A 58 2.71 -1.26 -10.05
N LYS A 59 3.93 -1.74 -10.31
CA LYS A 59 4.36 -2.17 -11.65
C LYS A 59 4.81 -3.62 -11.66
N GLU A 60 4.59 -4.29 -12.79
CA GLU A 60 5.16 -5.61 -13.02
C GLU A 60 6.68 -5.59 -12.82
N GLY A 61 7.20 -6.62 -12.17
CA GLY A 61 8.62 -6.77 -11.88
C GLY A 61 9.12 -6.05 -10.62
N TRP A 62 8.28 -5.27 -9.93
CA TRP A 62 8.69 -4.59 -8.71
C TRP A 62 8.88 -5.54 -7.54
N THR A 63 9.73 -5.14 -6.59
CA THR A 63 9.81 -5.71 -5.25
C THR A 63 8.94 -4.88 -4.32
N VAL A 64 7.95 -5.51 -3.68
CA VAL A 64 7.00 -4.84 -2.79
C VAL A 64 7.03 -5.50 -1.42
N VAL A 65 6.99 -4.70 -0.35
CA VAL A 65 6.84 -5.20 1.03
C VAL A 65 5.37 -5.12 1.45
N ASP A 66 4.82 -6.25 1.89
CA ASP A 66 3.55 -6.33 2.62
C ASP A 66 3.86 -6.31 4.12
N VAL A 67 3.60 -5.19 4.78
CA VAL A 67 3.97 -4.94 6.17
C VAL A 67 2.92 -5.54 7.10
N SER A 68 3.35 -6.40 8.03
CA SER A 68 2.45 -7.13 8.94
C SER A 68 1.36 -7.88 8.17
N ALA A 69 1.77 -8.71 7.21
CA ALA A 69 0.94 -9.32 6.17
C ALA A 69 -0.23 -10.19 6.67
N GLY A 70 -0.24 -10.56 7.96
CA GLY A 70 -1.35 -11.27 8.60
C GLY A 70 -1.72 -12.58 7.89
N GLY A 71 -2.96 -12.70 7.42
CA GLY A 71 -3.43 -13.88 6.67
C GLY A 71 -3.11 -13.85 5.17
N GLY A 72 -2.34 -12.87 4.68
CA GLY A 72 -1.87 -12.79 3.31
C GLY A 72 -2.88 -12.22 2.30
N TRP A 73 -3.90 -11.48 2.75
CA TRP A 73 -4.87 -10.88 1.84
C TRP A 73 -4.19 -9.91 0.85
N PHE A 74 -3.45 -8.90 1.36
CA PHE A 74 -2.68 -7.99 0.51
C PHE A 74 -1.54 -8.70 -0.20
N THR A 75 -0.88 -9.66 0.44
CA THR A 75 0.16 -10.48 -0.17
C THR A 75 -0.29 -11.08 -1.50
N ARG A 76 -1.51 -11.67 -1.57
CA ARG A 76 -2.06 -12.24 -2.81
C ARG A 76 -2.36 -11.16 -3.85
N VAL A 77 -2.88 -10.01 -3.44
CA VAL A 77 -3.14 -8.87 -4.33
C VAL A 77 -1.84 -8.34 -4.93
N LEU A 78 -0.84 -8.10 -4.09
CA LEU A 78 0.48 -7.61 -4.49
C LEU A 78 1.21 -8.62 -5.38
N SER A 79 1.14 -9.92 -5.05
CA SER A 79 1.69 -11.00 -5.89
C SER A 79 1.12 -10.97 -7.31
N ALA A 80 -0.21 -10.80 -7.42
CA ALA A 80 -0.87 -10.66 -8.72
C ALA A 80 -0.42 -9.38 -9.45
N ALA A 81 -0.27 -8.26 -8.73
CA ALA A 81 0.07 -6.96 -9.31
C ALA A 81 1.52 -6.86 -9.80
N VAL A 82 2.48 -7.45 -9.06
CA VAL A 82 3.89 -7.43 -9.50
C VAL A 82 4.21 -8.50 -10.54
N GLY A 83 3.33 -9.46 -10.75
CA GLY A 83 3.49 -10.53 -11.74
C GLY A 83 4.65 -11.49 -11.45
N PRO A 84 4.93 -12.44 -12.36
CA PRO A 84 5.90 -13.52 -12.10
C PRO A 84 7.36 -13.05 -12.06
N LYS A 85 7.66 -11.87 -12.55
CA LYS A 85 9.01 -11.27 -12.52
C LYS A 85 9.24 -10.39 -11.29
N GLY A 86 8.16 -10.02 -10.59
CA GLY A 86 8.22 -9.24 -9.36
C GLY A 86 8.40 -10.11 -8.13
N LYS A 87 8.52 -9.46 -6.97
CA LYS A 87 8.68 -10.13 -5.68
C LYS A 87 7.83 -9.44 -4.62
N VAL A 88 7.18 -10.23 -3.77
CA VAL A 88 6.53 -9.74 -2.55
C VAL A 88 7.32 -10.24 -1.35
N LEU A 89 7.87 -9.31 -0.56
CA LEU A 89 8.43 -9.58 0.76
C LEU A 89 7.29 -9.44 1.77
N ALA A 90 6.70 -10.56 2.18
CA ALA A 90 5.60 -10.57 3.13
C ALA A 90 6.14 -10.65 4.57
N GLN A 91 6.05 -9.54 5.31
CA GLN A 91 6.60 -9.46 6.66
C GLN A 91 5.58 -9.96 7.69
N PHE A 92 5.95 -10.98 8.44
CA PHE A 92 5.14 -11.63 9.48
C PHE A 92 5.71 -11.45 10.90
N GLY A 93 6.99 -11.05 11.02
CA GLY A 93 7.70 -11.00 12.27
C GLY A 93 8.03 -12.39 12.85
N GLU A 94 8.92 -12.42 13.85
CA GLU A 94 9.40 -13.67 14.47
C GLU A 94 8.29 -14.47 15.15
N ARG A 95 7.24 -13.80 15.64
CA ARG A 95 6.12 -14.45 16.31
C ARG A 95 5.40 -15.47 15.43
N ALA A 96 5.41 -15.30 14.12
CA ALA A 96 4.81 -16.26 13.20
C ALA A 96 5.50 -17.63 13.22
N LEU A 97 6.78 -17.67 13.57
CA LEU A 97 7.52 -18.94 13.74
C LEU A 97 7.03 -19.79 14.92
N GLN A 98 6.37 -19.18 15.91
CA GLN A 98 5.79 -19.89 17.06
C GLN A 98 4.60 -20.76 16.66
N ASN A 99 3.94 -20.44 15.53
CA ASN A 99 2.83 -21.19 14.99
C ASN A 99 3.33 -22.19 13.93
N ASN A 100 3.56 -23.43 14.33
CA ASN A 100 4.03 -24.51 13.44
C ASN A 100 5.20 -24.07 12.54
N ASN A 101 6.19 -23.39 13.12
CA ASN A 101 7.39 -22.91 12.44
C ASN A 101 7.10 -22.11 11.15
N GLY A 102 6.05 -21.31 11.16
CA GLY A 102 5.65 -20.48 10.01
C GLY A 102 5.16 -21.28 8.79
N GLN A 103 4.64 -22.49 8.99
CA GLN A 103 4.25 -23.36 7.86
C GLN A 103 3.20 -22.73 6.95
N ALA A 104 2.19 -22.08 7.51
CA ALA A 104 1.15 -21.41 6.71
C ALA A 104 1.73 -20.35 5.76
N GLN A 105 2.74 -19.58 6.21
CA GLN A 105 3.42 -18.57 5.39
C GLN A 105 4.29 -19.21 4.31
N LYS A 106 4.94 -20.32 4.63
CA LYS A 106 5.72 -21.11 3.66
C LYS A 106 4.83 -21.76 2.59
N ASP A 107 3.63 -22.22 2.97
CA ASP A 107 2.66 -22.77 2.02
C ASP A 107 2.10 -21.67 1.12
N LEU A 108 1.82 -20.49 1.65
CA LEU A 108 1.44 -19.33 0.86
C LEU A 108 2.55 -18.94 -0.14
N ALA A 109 3.82 -19.02 0.25
CA ALA A 109 4.93 -18.76 -0.65
C ALA A 109 4.99 -19.75 -1.81
N LYS A 110 4.71 -21.04 -1.57
CA LYS A 110 4.61 -22.05 -2.64
C LYS A 110 3.42 -21.80 -3.55
N GLU A 111 2.27 -21.42 -2.97
CA GLU A 111 1.06 -21.10 -3.74
C GLU A 111 1.32 -19.95 -4.72
N LEU A 112 1.96 -18.87 -4.28
CA LEU A 112 2.13 -17.66 -5.07
C LEU A 112 3.35 -17.68 -6.00
N GLY A 113 4.41 -18.38 -5.62
CA GLY A 113 5.63 -18.57 -6.42
C GLY A 113 6.56 -17.33 -6.49
N ASN A 114 6.07 -16.14 -6.18
CA ASN A 114 6.82 -14.87 -6.20
C ASN A 114 6.81 -14.14 -4.85
N MET A 115 6.41 -14.83 -3.77
CA MET A 115 6.42 -14.30 -2.41
C MET A 115 7.50 -14.95 -1.55
N GLU A 116 8.14 -14.15 -0.73
CA GLU A 116 9.14 -14.57 0.25
C GLU A 116 8.70 -14.14 1.65
N PRO A 117 8.46 -15.09 2.58
CA PRO A 117 8.07 -14.75 3.95
C PRO A 117 9.25 -14.19 4.73
N GLN A 118 9.06 -13.04 5.36
CA GLN A 118 10.04 -12.38 6.22
C GLN A 118 9.63 -12.56 7.69
N PHE A 119 10.36 -13.41 8.41
CA PHE A 119 10.12 -13.70 9.83
C PHE A 119 10.96 -12.81 10.75
N VAL A 120 11.13 -11.57 10.38
CA VAL A 120 11.90 -10.55 11.13
C VAL A 120 11.05 -9.32 11.40
N ALA A 121 11.47 -8.47 12.33
CA ALA A 121 10.91 -7.13 12.45
C ALA A 121 11.15 -6.34 11.14
N MET A 122 10.36 -5.29 10.87
CA MET A 122 10.54 -4.46 9.67
C MET A 122 11.96 -3.89 9.56
N SER A 123 12.55 -3.49 10.68
CA SER A 123 13.95 -3.04 10.77
C SER A 123 14.99 -4.11 10.40
N GLY A 124 14.61 -5.38 10.35
CA GLY A 124 15.46 -6.48 9.90
C GLY A 124 15.47 -6.71 8.38
N ILE A 125 14.56 -6.06 7.64
CA ILE A 125 14.58 -6.07 6.18
C ILE A 125 15.60 -5.04 5.70
N ALA A 126 16.46 -5.43 4.76
CA ALA A 126 17.52 -4.57 4.27
C ALA A 126 16.98 -3.23 3.71
N ALA A 127 17.63 -2.13 4.07
CA ALA A 127 17.27 -0.80 3.59
C ALA A 127 17.42 -0.68 2.06
N GLY A 128 16.55 0.08 1.44
CA GLY A 128 16.61 0.32 -0.01
C GLY A 128 16.31 -0.90 -0.88
N THR A 129 15.60 -1.90 -0.35
CA THR A 129 15.28 -3.14 -1.08
C THR A 129 14.05 -3.01 -1.96
N ALA A 130 13.02 -2.29 -1.50
CA ALA A 130 11.70 -2.30 -2.12
C ALA A 130 11.43 -1.08 -3.01
N ASP A 131 10.71 -1.31 -4.10
CA ASP A 131 10.16 -0.27 -4.96
C ASP A 131 8.89 0.33 -4.33
N ALA A 132 8.11 -0.51 -3.62
CA ALA A 132 6.94 -0.08 -2.88
C ALA A 132 6.74 -0.86 -1.57
N ALA A 133 5.88 -0.33 -0.69
CA ALA A 133 5.43 -1.02 0.51
C ALA A 133 3.94 -0.72 0.77
N VAL A 134 3.26 -1.65 1.45
CA VAL A 134 1.86 -1.46 1.88
C VAL A 134 1.76 -1.83 3.35
N THR A 135 1.16 -0.98 4.15
CA THR A 135 0.66 -1.33 5.48
C THR A 135 -0.82 -1.05 5.56
N ALA A 136 -1.57 -1.99 6.12
CA ALA A 136 -3.01 -1.84 6.28
C ALA A 136 -3.45 -2.34 7.66
N MET A 137 -4.13 -1.46 8.42
CA MET A 137 -4.72 -1.77 9.73
C MET A 137 -3.69 -2.18 10.80
N ASN A 138 -2.53 -1.49 10.86
CA ASN A 138 -1.45 -1.82 11.80
C ASN A 138 -0.89 -0.59 12.54
N LEU A 139 -0.98 0.60 11.93
CA LEU A 139 -0.39 1.82 12.50
C LEU A 139 -1.10 2.24 13.78
N HIS A 140 -2.44 2.12 13.82
CA HIS A 140 -3.23 2.45 15.00
C HIS A 140 -2.76 1.69 16.25
N ASP A 141 -2.37 0.42 16.12
CA ASP A 141 -1.85 -0.37 17.25
C ASP A 141 -0.47 0.14 17.71
N ALA A 142 0.40 0.49 16.77
CA ALA A 142 1.70 1.06 17.10
C ALA A 142 1.55 2.39 17.86
N TYR A 143 0.68 3.27 17.38
CA TYR A 143 0.43 4.58 17.97
C TYR A 143 -0.33 4.48 19.30
N ASN A 144 -1.49 3.82 19.32
CA ASN A 144 -2.39 3.83 20.48
C ASN A 144 -1.82 3.10 21.70
N PHE A 145 -1.08 2.01 21.50
CA PHE A 145 -0.59 1.18 22.60
C PHE A 145 0.85 1.48 23.02
N ARG A 146 1.63 2.15 22.14
CA ARG A 146 3.06 2.41 22.39
C ARG A 146 3.45 3.88 22.22
N GLY A 147 2.48 4.75 21.89
CA GLY A 147 2.68 6.20 21.78
C GLY A 147 3.19 6.67 20.42
N GLU A 148 3.29 7.99 20.30
CA GLU A 148 3.65 8.69 19.06
C GLU A 148 5.02 8.25 18.51
N GLU A 149 6.03 8.14 19.38
CA GLU A 149 7.37 7.71 18.96
C GLU A 149 7.35 6.34 18.29
N ALA A 150 6.55 5.40 18.78
CA ALA A 150 6.41 4.08 18.20
C ALA A 150 5.65 4.13 16.86
N GLY A 151 4.66 5.01 16.71
CA GLY A 151 3.98 5.26 15.44
C GLY A 151 4.94 5.84 14.38
N VAL A 152 5.76 6.82 14.76
CA VAL A 152 6.80 7.38 13.88
C VAL A 152 7.83 6.32 13.52
N ALA A 153 8.32 5.53 14.48
CA ALA A 153 9.29 4.47 14.24
C ALA A 153 8.74 3.40 13.26
N PHE A 154 7.48 3.01 13.42
CA PHE A 154 6.80 2.07 12.53
C PHE A 154 6.80 2.58 11.07
N ILE A 155 6.43 3.84 10.84
CA ILE A 155 6.46 4.44 9.49
C ILE A 155 7.90 4.63 9.01
N LYS A 156 8.85 4.95 9.91
CA LYS A 156 10.26 5.10 9.57
C LYS A 156 10.90 3.79 9.08
N ASP A 157 10.52 2.66 9.65
CA ASP A 157 10.97 1.35 9.16
C ASP A 157 10.48 1.09 7.73
N ILE A 158 9.23 1.49 7.40
CA ILE A 158 8.72 1.45 6.03
C ILE A 158 9.52 2.39 5.11
N TYR A 159 9.83 3.60 5.59
CA TYR A 159 10.68 4.54 4.84
C TYR A 159 12.06 3.93 4.53
N ASN A 160 12.66 3.28 5.50
CA ASN A 160 14.03 2.73 5.38
C ASN A 160 14.10 1.61 4.34
N VAL A 161 13.12 0.72 4.29
CA VAL A 161 13.11 -0.41 3.34
C VAL A 161 12.94 0.03 1.89
N LEU A 162 12.35 1.20 1.65
CA LEU A 162 12.14 1.71 0.29
C LEU A 162 13.43 2.22 -0.34
N LYS A 163 13.57 1.99 -1.64
CA LYS A 163 14.55 2.67 -2.51
C LYS A 163 14.31 4.18 -2.53
N PRO A 164 15.31 5.02 -2.86
CA PRO A 164 15.06 6.42 -3.19
C PRO A 164 13.97 6.56 -4.26
N GLY A 165 12.99 7.42 -4.04
CA GLY A 165 11.82 7.58 -4.92
C GLY A 165 10.74 6.48 -4.78
N GLY A 166 10.98 5.46 -3.96
CA GLY A 166 9.99 4.40 -3.68
C GLY A 166 8.75 4.93 -2.98
N VAL A 167 7.63 4.24 -3.14
CA VAL A 167 6.30 4.66 -2.67
C VAL A 167 5.74 3.71 -1.60
N ALA A 168 4.87 4.22 -0.73
CA ALA A 168 4.13 3.34 0.17
C ALA A 168 2.65 3.75 0.27
N ALA A 169 1.79 2.75 0.52
CA ALA A 169 0.43 2.95 0.97
C ALA A 169 0.37 2.80 2.50
N ILE A 170 -0.17 3.82 3.16
CA ILE A 170 -0.48 3.82 4.58
C ILE A 170 -2.00 3.83 4.70
N ILE A 171 -2.56 2.69 5.09
CA ILE A 171 -4.00 2.49 5.19
C ILE A 171 -4.32 2.10 6.63
N ASP A 172 -5.32 2.75 7.24
CA ASP A 172 -5.76 2.36 8.58
C ASP A 172 -7.24 2.69 8.83
N HIS A 173 -7.81 2.11 9.88
CA HIS A 173 -9.16 2.42 10.34
C HIS A 173 -9.24 3.86 10.82
N GLU A 174 -10.02 4.68 10.12
CA GLU A 174 -10.22 6.08 10.51
C GLU A 174 -11.01 6.17 11.80
N GLY A 175 -10.52 7.01 12.70
CA GLY A 175 -11.13 7.34 13.97
C GLY A 175 -11.44 8.82 14.05
N LYS A 176 -12.28 9.18 15.02
CA LYS A 176 -12.65 10.55 15.25
C LYS A 176 -11.44 11.36 15.70
N GLN A 177 -11.14 12.44 14.98
CA GLN A 177 -10.00 13.30 15.29
C GLN A 177 -10.12 13.90 16.70
N GLY A 178 -9.03 13.80 17.48
CA GLY A 178 -8.96 14.32 18.86
C GLY A 178 -9.68 13.48 19.91
N ALA A 179 -10.29 12.33 19.54
CA ALA A 179 -10.89 11.38 20.49
C ALA A 179 -9.86 10.33 20.91
N ASP A 180 -10.15 9.65 22.04
CA ASP A 180 -9.44 8.43 22.41
C ASP A 180 -9.93 7.28 21.54
N ASN A 181 -9.11 6.94 20.53
CA ASN A 181 -9.42 5.91 19.55
C ASN A 181 -8.85 4.53 19.94
N LYS A 182 -8.17 4.41 21.08
CA LYS A 182 -7.44 3.21 21.49
C LYS A 182 -8.34 1.99 21.59
N GLU A 183 -9.41 2.09 22.38
CA GLU A 183 -10.36 0.99 22.61
C GLU A 183 -11.17 0.65 21.34
N LEU A 184 -11.26 1.59 20.40
CA LEU A 184 -11.93 1.39 19.12
C LEU A 184 -11.01 0.81 18.03
N HIS A 185 -9.71 0.65 18.31
CA HIS A 185 -8.71 0.24 17.34
C HIS A 185 -8.78 1.08 16.05
N ARG A 186 -8.70 2.41 16.23
CA ARG A 186 -8.77 3.40 15.16
C ARG A 186 -7.67 4.46 15.33
N ILE A 187 -7.46 5.28 14.32
CA ILE A 187 -6.50 6.39 14.38
C ILE A 187 -7.06 7.61 13.63
N GLY A 188 -6.88 8.81 14.18
CA GLY A 188 -7.35 10.02 13.54
C GLY A 188 -6.56 10.36 12.27
N HIS A 189 -7.26 10.87 11.23
CA HIS A 189 -6.67 11.22 9.94
C HIS A 189 -5.46 12.16 10.06
N ASP A 190 -5.60 13.28 10.78
CA ASP A 190 -4.49 14.24 10.96
C ASP A 190 -3.34 13.63 11.77
N THR A 191 -3.63 12.70 12.68
CA THR A 191 -2.61 11.95 13.41
C THR A 191 -1.75 11.12 12.45
N VAL A 192 -2.37 10.36 11.53
CA VAL A 192 -1.66 9.60 10.50
C VAL A 192 -0.79 10.51 9.66
N LYS A 193 -1.34 11.64 9.20
CA LYS A 193 -0.62 12.64 8.41
C LYS A 193 0.63 13.15 9.14
N GLN A 194 0.51 13.53 10.40
CA GLN A 194 1.64 14.00 11.22
C GLN A 194 2.72 12.94 11.40
N LEU A 195 2.34 11.67 11.62
CA LEU A 195 3.29 10.56 11.73
C LEU A 195 4.07 10.33 10.43
N ILE A 196 3.39 10.41 9.28
CA ILE A 196 3.99 10.32 7.94
C ILE A 196 5.03 11.42 7.74
N GLU A 197 4.67 12.67 8.04
CA GLU A 197 5.57 13.83 7.89
C GLU A 197 6.79 13.74 8.82
N LYS A 198 6.57 13.35 10.10
CA LYS A 198 7.67 13.14 11.08
C LYS A 198 8.61 11.99 10.66
N ALA A 199 8.12 10.98 9.99
CA ALA A 199 8.94 9.89 9.45
C ALA A 199 9.75 10.31 8.21
N GLY A 200 9.46 11.48 7.62
CA GLY A 200 10.23 12.08 6.52
C GLY A 200 9.68 11.78 5.12
N PHE A 201 8.51 11.19 5.00
CA PHE A 201 7.83 11.00 3.73
C PHE A 201 7.27 12.30 3.14
N GLU A 202 7.16 12.32 1.82
CA GLU A 202 6.31 13.24 1.07
C GLU A 202 4.94 12.59 0.87
N ILE A 203 3.85 13.28 1.19
CA ILE A 203 2.50 12.83 0.87
C ILE A 203 2.22 13.16 -0.60
N VAL A 204 1.97 12.12 -1.40
CA VAL A 204 1.66 12.24 -2.83
C VAL A 204 0.16 12.34 -3.04
N THR A 205 -0.62 11.54 -2.30
CA THR A 205 -2.07 11.51 -2.38
C THR A 205 -2.64 11.23 -0.99
N ASP A 206 -3.65 12.00 -0.64
CA ASP A 206 -4.58 11.77 0.45
C ASP A 206 -5.90 11.38 -0.21
N SER A 207 -6.30 10.10 -0.10
CA SER A 207 -7.31 9.51 -0.98
C SER A 207 -8.57 9.11 -0.22
N GLU A 208 -9.70 9.49 -0.77
CA GLU A 208 -11.03 9.07 -0.31
C GLU A 208 -11.47 7.70 -0.87
N LEU A 209 -10.55 6.95 -1.52
CA LEU A 209 -10.88 5.67 -2.18
C LEU A 209 -11.56 4.68 -1.22
N LEU A 210 -11.14 4.63 0.02
CA LEU A 210 -11.65 3.68 1.02
C LEU A 210 -12.58 4.33 2.05
N ASN A 211 -13.08 5.54 1.78
CA ASN A 211 -14.04 6.19 2.66
C ASN A 211 -15.36 5.43 2.71
N ASN A 212 -15.88 5.31 3.93
CA ASN A 212 -17.19 4.76 4.20
C ASN A 212 -18.01 5.72 5.07
N PRO A 213 -18.77 6.65 4.49
CA PRO A 213 -19.54 7.65 5.25
C PRO A 213 -20.65 7.06 6.12
N SER A 214 -20.94 5.76 6.02
CA SER A 214 -21.89 5.09 6.92
C SER A 214 -21.27 4.65 8.25
N ASP A 215 -19.94 4.70 8.38
CA ASP A 215 -19.21 4.44 9.62
C ASP A 215 -19.04 5.76 10.40
N ASP A 216 -19.73 5.90 11.51
CA ASP A 216 -19.74 7.10 12.36
C ASP A 216 -18.57 7.18 13.34
N HIS A 217 -17.62 6.24 13.25
CA HIS A 217 -16.43 6.09 14.09
C HIS A 217 -16.72 5.89 15.58
N THR A 218 -17.94 5.47 15.96
CA THR A 218 -18.30 5.23 17.37
C THR A 218 -18.12 3.80 17.82
N LYS A 219 -17.93 2.86 16.86
CA LYS A 219 -17.77 1.44 17.11
C LYS A 219 -16.33 1.01 16.93
N SER A 220 -15.93 -0.05 17.65
CA SER A 220 -14.65 -0.70 17.41
C SER A 220 -14.53 -1.16 15.94
N SER A 221 -13.35 -1.05 15.35
CA SER A 221 -13.08 -1.52 13.99
C SER A 221 -13.41 -3.00 13.78
N SER A 222 -13.46 -3.78 14.86
CA SER A 222 -13.82 -5.20 14.87
C SER A 222 -15.29 -5.48 15.14
N ASP A 223 -16.14 -4.45 15.32
CA ASP A 223 -17.57 -4.63 15.58
C ASP A 223 -18.26 -5.35 14.42
N ALA A 224 -19.00 -6.42 14.74
CA ALA A 224 -19.69 -7.23 13.73
C ALA A 224 -20.72 -6.43 12.92
N ALA A 225 -21.31 -5.38 13.51
CA ALA A 225 -22.27 -4.51 12.81
C ALA A 225 -21.65 -3.72 11.64
N LEU A 226 -20.32 -3.53 11.63
CA LEU A 226 -19.61 -2.89 10.53
C LEU A 226 -19.32 -3.84 9.37
N GLY A 227 -19.53 -5.16 9.53
CA GLY A 227 -19.29 -6.13 8.45
C GLY A 227 -17.88 -6.08 7.87
N ARG A 228 -16.89 -5.60 8.65
CA ARG A 228 -15.51 -5.30 8.24
C ARG A 228 -15.38 -4.15 7.23
N SER A 229 -16.40 -3.31 7.11
CA SER A 229 -16.43 -2.13 6.24
C SER A 229 -16.33 -0.87 7.09
N THR A 230 -15.16 -0.63 7.66
CA THR A 230 -14.86 0.61 8.38
C THR A 230 -14.53 1.73 7.39
N ASP A 231 -14.70 2.97 7.83
CA ASP A 231 -14.05 4.10 7.18
C ASP A 231 -12.53 4.01 7.35
N GLN A 232 -11.76 4.41 6.32
CA GLN A 232 -10.32 4.20 6.31
C GLN A 232 -9.58 5.39 5.71
N VAL A 233 -8.54 5.83 6.39
CA VAL A 233 -7.53 6.72 5.80
C VAL A 233 -6.72 5.95 4.76
N PHE A 234 -6.39 6.60 3.64
CA PHE A 234 -5.50 6.04 2.62
C PHE A 234 -4.54 7.10 2.09
N PHE A 235 -3.30 7.06 2.55
CA PHE A 235 -2.24 7.91 2.05
C PHE A 235 -1.31 7.14 1.11
N VAL A 236 -1.03 7.72 -0.06
CA VAL A 236 0.12 7.35 -0.89
C VAL A 236 1.24 8.31 -0.57
N VAL A 237 2.38 7.75 -0.15
CA VAL A 237 3.55 8.51 0.28
C VAL A 237 4.78 8.13 -0.53
N ARG A 238 5.77 9.03 -0.63
CA ARG A 238 7.01 8.81 -1.38
C ARG A 238 8.22 9.10 -0.53
N LYS A 239 9.22 8.22 -0.60
CA LYS A 239 10.56 8.48 -0.11
C LYS A 239 11.27 9.45 -1.07
N LYS A 240 11.79 10.55 -0.55
CA LYS A 240 12.58 11.50 -1.36
C LYS A 240 13.76 10.78 -2.04
N ALA A 241 14.07 11.22 -3.26
CA ALA A 241 15.19 10.69 -4.03
C ALA A 241 16.54 11.09 -3.42
#